data_772276320a67797bb2e12495470042c5
#
_entry.id   772276320a67797bb2e12495470042c5
#
_cell.length_a   1.000
_cell.length_b   1.000
_cell.length_c   1.000
_cell.angle_alpha   90.00
_cell.angle_beta   90.00
_cell.angle_gamma   90.00
#
_symmetry.space_group_name_H-M   'P 1'
#
loop_
_entity.id
_entity.type
_entity.pdbx_description
1 polymer ?
#
loop_
_entity_poly.entity_id
_entity_poly.type
_entity_poly.pdbx_seq_one_letter_code
_entity_poly.pdbx_strand_id
1 'polypeptide(L)'
;MRIAALAGLMLAVASAGAAGDAGLRVQEMYVRSNAKAPPAGKRQRFDFLVFYADGVAYRGDASLFSAGPAALALDDESVRKHLGTYQTLGDEIRVRWPAKETEVMRRRGERLSGAAATRWQRLPKVNALQLHGTYVIAAGTAEPVWIEFGSDATFWDQGVIRHAANRERLEGGVPAPQGGGGTYLLGDYTLTLSYAGGPAATMFFCILPGAKDLARPKRLVLSTRLFELRQ
;
A
#
# COMPACT_ATOMS: atom_id res chain seq x y z
N MET A 1 -41.78 15.94 -51.66
CA MET A 1 -40.89 15.13 -50.86
C MET A 1 -39.97 16.08 -50.08
N ARG A 2 -40.22 16.25 -48.77
CA ARG A 2 -39.39 17.06 -47.89
C ARG A 2 -38.71 16.14 -46.92
N ILE A 3 -37.37 16.07 -46.98
CA ILE A 3 -36.51 15.29 -46.07
C ILE A 3 -36.18 16.20 -44.88
N ALA A 4 -36.67 15.83 -43.70
CA ALA A 4 -36.35 16.49 -42.46
C ALA A 4 -35.02 15.90 -41.93
N ALA A 5 -34.03 16.77 -41.74
CA ALA A 5 -32.77 16.45 -41.11
C ALA A 5 -32.95 16.50 -39.57
N LEU A 6 -32.77 15.37 -38.92
CA LEU A 6 -32.66 15.28 -37.45
C LEU A 6 -31.26 15.67 -37.03
N ALA A 7 -31.14 16.83 -36.42
CA ALA A 7 -29.90 17.23 -35.74
C ALA A 7 -29.84 16.58 -34.37
N GLY A 8 -28.90 15.64 -34.20
CA GLY A 8 -28.60 14.99 -32.91
C GLY A 8 -27.85 15.95 -32.01
N LEU A 9 -28.46 16.37 -30.90
CA LEU A 9 -27.86 17.14 -29.83
C LEU A 9 -27.02 16.22 -28.98
N MET A 10 -25.69 16.24 -29.16
CA MET A 10 -24.75 15.60 -28.23
C MET A 10 -24.67 16.42 -26.95
N LEU A 11 -25.28 15.93 -25.88
CA LEU A 11 -25.07 16.45 -24.55
C LEU A 11 -23.66 16.03 -24.08
N ALA A 12 -22.72 16.96 -24.10
CA ALA A 12 -21.45 16.81 -23.41
C ALA A 12 -21.73 16.91 -21.90
N VAL A 13 -21.74 15.76 -21.21
CA VAL A 13 -21.70 15.72 -19.76
C VAL A 13 -20.29 16.15 -19.36
N ALA A 14 -20.12 17.41 -19.03
CA ALA A 14 -18.98 17.89 -18.31
C ALA A 14 -19.04 17.27 -16.90
N SER A 15 -18.27 16.22 -16.67
CA SER A 15 -17.98 15.76 -15.33
C SER A 15 -17.19 16.85 -14.62
N ALA A 16 -17.88 17.66 -13.80
CA ALA A 16 -17.26 18.49 -12.79
C ALA A 16 -16.50 17.54 -11.86
N GLY A 17 -15.22 17.34 -12.14
CA GLY A 17 -14.29 16.71 -11.21
C GLY A 17 -14.33 17.52 -9.93
N ALA A 18 -14.88 16.93 -8.86
CA ALA A 18 -14.69 17.43 -7.53
C ALA A 18 -13.18 17.67 -7.36
N ALA A 19 -12.79 18.87 -6.98
CA ALA A 19 -11.45 19.18 -6.46
C ALA A 19 -11.32 18.44 -5.12
N GLY A 20 -11.20 17.12 -5.19
CA GLY A 20 -10.82 16.25 -4.09
C GLY A 20 -9.35 16.50 -3.83
N ASP A 21 -9.06 16.66 -2.59
CA ASP A 21 -7.76 16.69 -1.93
C ASP A 21 -6.73 15.93 -2.79
N ALA A 22 -5.77 16.66 -3.38
CA ALA A 22 -4.80 16.08 -4.29
C ALA A 22 -3.77 15.30 -3.47
N GLY A 23 -4.20 14.17 -2.94
CA GLY A 23 -3.33 13.23 -2.21
C GLY A 23 -2.13 12.86 -3.07
N LEU A 24 -1.03 12.54 -2.42
CA LEU A 24 0.21 12.12 -3.06
C LEU A 24 -0.03 10.92 -3.98
N ARG A 25 0.28 11.05 -5.26
CA ARG A 25 0.18 9.94 -6.20
C ARG A 25 1.44 9.11 -6.21
N VAL A 26 1.38 7.87 -5.75
CA VAL A 26 2.51 6.94 -5.76
C VAL A 26 2.84 6.54 -7.21
N GLN A 27 4.07 6.86 -7.64
CA GLN A 27 4.60 6.46 -8.93
C GLN A 27 5.22 5.07 -8.88
N GLU A 28 6.13 4.85 -7.93
CA GLU A 28 6.81 3.58 -7.72
C GLU A 28 7.06 3.36 -6.23
N MET A 29 7.04 2.09 -5.83
CA MET A 29 7.35 1.69 -4.48
C MET A 29 8.29 0.48 -4.48
N TYR A 30 9.25 0.53 -3.60
CA TYR A 30 10.26 -0.50 -3.43
C TYR A 30 10.31 -0.95 -1.97
N VAL A 31 10.68 -2.20 -1.76
CA VAL A 31 10.88 -2.77 -0.44
C VAL A 31 12.28 -3.34 -0.30
N ARG A 32 12.81 -3.24 0.90
CA ARG A 32 13.99 -3.95 1.35
C ARG A 32 13.64 -4.70 2.64
N SER A 33 13.80 -6.01 2.62
CA SER A 33 13.77 -6.77 3.87
C SER A 33 15.14 -6.68 4.53
N ASN A 34 15.19 -6.47 5.81
CA ASN A 34 16.41 -6.67 6.57
C ASN A 34 16.79 -8.15 6.44
N ALA A 35 17.95 -8.42 5.85
CA ALA A 35 18.36 -9.76 5.35
C ALA A 35 18.49 -10.83 6.44
N LYS A 36 18.47 -10.47 7.71
CA LYS A 36 18.50 -11.42 8.83
C LYS A 36 17.07 -11.75 9.25
N ALA A 37 16.75 -13.04 9.27
CA ALA A 37 15.54 -13.50 9.92
C ALA A 37 15.48 -12.89 11.33
N PRO A 38 14.34 -12.31 11.73
CA PRO A 38 14.23 -11.74 13.07
C PRO A 38 14.46 -12.86 14.09
N PRO A 39 15.07 -12.57 15.24
CA PRO A 39 15.11 -13.51 16.35
C PRO A 39 13.70 -14.00 16.69
N ALA A 40 13.58 -15.20 17.21
CA ALA A 40 12.30 -15.78 17.60
C ALA A 40 11.47 -14.78 18.43
N GLY A 41 10.21 -14.59 18.06
CA GLY A 41 9.29 -13.63 18.68
C GLY A 41 9.44 -12.16 18.27
N LYS A 42 10.46 -11.79 17.46
CA LYS A 42 10.57 -10.44 16.92
C LYS A 42 9.92 -10.34 15.54
N ARG A 43 9.34 -9.17 15.26
CA ARG A 43 8.67 -8.87 13.99
C ARG A 43 9.68 -8.68 12.87
N GLN A 44 9.39 -9.19 11.69
CA GLN A 44 10.13 -8.83 10.48
C GLN A 44 9.89 -7.35 10.18
N ARG A 45 10.96 -6.59 9.97
CA ARG A 45 10.89 -5.19 9.58
C ARG A 45 11.17 -5.07 8.10
N PHE A 46 10.37 -4.23 7.45
CA PHE A 46 10.52 -3.86 6.06
C PHE A 46 10.81 -2.37 6.00
N ASP A 47 11.83 -1.99 5.23
CA ASP A 47 12.03 -0.61 4.83
C ASP A 47 11.39 -0.41 3.47
N PHE A 48 10.71 0.71 3.30
CA PHE A 48 10.09 1.11 2.05
C PHE A 48 10.76 2.35 1.48
N LEU A 49 10.84 2.40 0.16
CA LEU A 49 11.25 3.57 -0.60
C LEU A 49 10.13 3.87 -1.58
N VAL A 50 9.51 5.03 -1.46
CA VAL A 50 8.36 5.45 -2.26
C VAL A 50 8.74 6.67 -3.07
N PHE A 51 8.44 6.65 -4.36
CA PHE A 51 8.58 7.80 -5.26
C PHE A 51 7.19 8.27 -5.64
N TYR A 52 6.93 9.56 -5.42
CA TYR A 52 5.66 10.22 -5.75
C TYR A 52 5.79 11.01 -7.05
N ALA A 53 4.69 11.20 -7.76
CA ALA A 53 4.67 11.83 -9.08
C ALA A 53 5.12 13.30 -9.08
N ASP A 54 5.08 13.96 -7.93
CA ASP A 54 5.50 15.35 -7.70
C ASP A 54 6.99 15.53 -7.40
N GLY A 55 7.80 14.45 -7.52
CA GLY A 55 9.24 14.49 -7.26
C GLY A 55 9.62 14.35 -5.79
N VAL A 56 8.66 14.03 -4.92
CA VAL A 56 8.93 13.68 -3.51
C VAL A 56 9.31 12.22 -3.39
N ALA A 57 10.26 11.91 -2.52
CA ALA A 57 10.62 10.55 -2.13
C ALA A 57 10.44 10.38 -0.62
N TYR A 58 9.99 9.19 -0.20
CA TYR A 58 9.92 8.78 1.20
C TYR A 58 10.79 7.54 1.41
N ARG A 59 11.49 7.48 2.56
CA ARG A 59 12.20 6.28 2.99
C ARG A 59 11.99 6.00 4.47
N GLY A 60 11.39 4.88 4.79
CA GLY A 60 11.12 4.46 6.16
C GLY A 60 10.36 3.15 6.24
N ASP A 61 9.86 2.83 7.41
CA ASP A 61 8.96 1.70 7.60
C ASP A 61 7.49 2.07 7.32
N ALA A 62 6.60 1.09 7.34
CA ALA A 62 5.19 1.28 7.05
C ALA A 62 4.38 1.89 8.21
N SER A 63 4.99 2.18 9.35
CA SER A 63 4.24 2.68 10.53
C SER A 63 3.62 4.06 10.29
N LEU A 64 4.19 4.81 9.33
CA LEU A 64 3.67 6.12 8.93
C LEU A 64 2.60 6.04 7.83
N PHE A 65 2.36 4.86 7.25
CA PHE A 65 1.35 4.65 6.20
C PHE A 65 0.00 4.24 6.78
N SER A 66 -0.58 5.04 7.66
CA SER A 66 -1.81 4.65 8.36
C SER A 66 -2.95 4.18 7.42
N ALA A 67 -3.23 4.94 6.38
CA ALA A 67 -4.23 4.65 5.36
C ALA A 67 -3.61 4.39 3.97
N GLY A 68 -2.32 4.03 3.92
CA GLY A 68 -1.55 3.83 2.71
C GLY A 68 -0.58 4.97 2.41
N PRO A 69 0.37 4.75 1.46
CA PRO A 69 1.42 5.72 1.18
C PRO A 69 0.90 7.02 0.55
N ALA A 70 -0.25 7.01 -0.14
CA ALA A 70 -0.86 8.20 -0.71
C ALA A 70 -1.44 9.16 0.35
N ALA A 71 -1.74 8.65 1.55
CA ALA A 71 -2.27 9.42 2.69
C ALA A 71 -1.18 9.87 3.67
N LEU A 72 0.08 9.91 3.24
CA LEU A 72 1.19 10.34 4.08
C LEU A 72 1.07 11.83 4.41
N ALA A 73 1.04 12.17 5.70
CA ALA A 73 0.94 13.55 6.17
C ALA A 73 2.30 14.26 6.05
N LEU A 74 2.51 15.02 4.96
CA LEU A 74 3.79 15.67 4.64
C LEU A 74 4.19 16.77 5.63
N ASP A 75 3.24 17.36 6.33
CA ASP A 75 3.42 18.40 7.34
C ASP A 75 3.80 17.84 8.73
N ASP A 76 3.61 16.54 8.95
CA ASP A 76 4.01 15.89 10.20
C ASP A 76 5.54 15.86 10.32
N GLU A 77 6.07 16.35 11.44
CA GLU A 77 7.50 16.37 11.72
C GLU A 77 8.12 14.97 11.75
N SER A 78 7.38 13.98 12.23
CA SER A 78 7.82 12.58 12.23
C SER A 78 8.01 12.03 10.83
N VAL A 79 7.27 12.55 9.85
CA VAL A 79 7.33 12.19 8.42
C VAL A 79 8.45 12.96 7.72
N ARG A 80 8.60 14.27 7.99
CA ARG A 80 9.55 15.16 7.29
C ARG A 80 10.98 14.65 7.26
N LYS A 81 11.46 14.05 8.33
CA LYS A 81 12.82 13.47 8.41
C LYS A 81 13.04 12.29 7.45
N HIS A 82 11.97 11.71 6.96
CA HIS A 82 11.96 10.59 6.01
C HIS A 82 11.71 11.01 4.57
N LEU A 83 11.42 12.30 4.34
CA LEU A 83 11.16 12.85 3.02
C LEU A 83 12.44 13.34 2.35
N GLY A 84 12.46 13.27 1.04
CA GLY A 84 13.49 13.83 0.16
C GLY A 84 12.88 14.27 -1.16
N THR A 85 13.69 14.86 -2.01
CA THR A 85 13.31 15.15 -3.40
C THR A 85 14.10 14.26 -4.34
N TYR A 86 13.52 13.89 -5.49
CA TYR A 86 14.22 13.07 -6.46
C TYR A 86 14.07 13.57 -7.88
N GLN A 87 15.03 13.15 -8.72
CA GLN A 87 15.01 13.34 -10.17
C GLN A 87 15.42 12.03 -10.84
N THR A 88 14.77 11.70 -11.95
CA THR A 88 15.08 10.52 -12.75
C THR A 88 15.78 10.95 -14.03
N LEU A 89 16.93 10.33 -14.32
CA LEU A 89 17.75 10.54 -15.52
C LEU A 89 18.00 9.17 -16.17
N GLY A 90 17.09 8.74 -17.04
CA GLY A 90 17.10 7.38 -17.58
C GLY A 90 16.98 6.33 -16.47
N ASP A 91 17.97 5.45 -16.34
CA ASP A 91 17.99 4.42 -15.29
C ASP A 91 18.55 4.94 -13.95
N GLU A 92 19.04 6.16 -13.90
CA GLU A 92 19.57 6.76 -12.70
C GLU A 92 18.50 7.58 -11.99
N ILE A 93 18.38 7.39 -10.66
CA ILE A 93 17.53 8.17 -9.78
C ILE A 93 18.44 8.85 -8.76
N ARG A 94 18.39 10.16 -8.71
CA ARG A 94 19.11 10.98 -7.73
C ARG A 94 18.15 11.45 -6.65
N VAL A 95 18.42 11.07 -5.41
CA VAL A 95 17.58 11.43 -4.26
C VAL A 95 18.37 12.34 -3.32
N ARG A 96 17.83 13.50 -3.00
CA ARG A 96 18.37 14.44 -2.02
C ARG A 96 17.59 14.31 -0.72
N TRP A 97 18.22 13.78 0.30
CA TRP A 97 17.67 13.66 1.65
C TRP A 97 18.01 14.89 2.50
N PRO A 98 17.18 15.30 3.52
CA PRO A 98 17.39 16.55 4.29
C PRO A 98 18.74 16.67 4.97
N ALA A 99 19.30 15.61 5.50
CA ALA A 99 20.53 15.64 6.30
C ALA A 99 21.67 14.83 5.67
N LYS A 100 21.60 14.54 4.36
CA LYS A 100 22.56 13.66 3.70
C LYS A 100 22.97 14.22 2.34
N GLU A 101 24.12 13.74 1.86
CA GLU A 101 24.51 13.92 0.46
C GLU A 101 23.49 13.27 -0.47
N THR A 102 23.50 13.75 -1.73
CA THR A 102 22.67 13.18 -2.78
C THR A 102 23.00 11.70 -2.97
N GLU A 103 22.03 10.85 -2.79
CA GLU A 103 22.15 9.42 -3.05
C GLU A 103 21.82 9.12 -4.51
N VAL A 104 22.73 8.46 -5.20
CA VAL A 104 22.54 8.03 -6.58
C VAL A 104 22.16 6.56 -6.59
N MET A 105 21.03 6.24 -7.18
CA MET A 105 20.52 4.88 -7.34
C MET A 105 20.41 4.51 -8.81
N ARG A 106 20.57 3.23 -9.15
CA ARG A 106 20.42 2.74 -10.51
C ARG A 106 19.36 1.66 -10.60
N ARG A 107 18.44 1.85 -11.55
CA ARG A 107 17.37 0.90 -11.87
C ARG A 107 17.90 -0.19 -12.79
N ARG A 108 17.58 -1.46 -12.49
CA ARG A 108 17.84 -2.62 -13.33
C ARG A 108 16.62 -3.55 -13.26
N GLY A 109 15.70 -3.42 -14.20
CA GLY A 109 14.40 -4.11 -14.15
C GLY A 109 13.65 -3.78 -12.86
N GLU A 110 13.22 -4.79 -12.12
CA GLU A 110 12.48 -4.64 -10.86
C GLU A 110 13.39 -4.34 -9.64
N ARG A 111 14.67 -4.06 -9.87
CA ARG A 111 15.63 -3.78 -8.79
C ARG A 111 16.15 -2.36 -8.88
N LEU A 112 16.38 -1.78 -7.69
CA LEU A 112 17.04 -0.50 -7.54
C LEU A 112 18.24 -0.70 -6.61
N SER A 113 19.42 -0.31 -7.05
CA SER A 113 20.67 -0.40 -6.28
C SER A 113 21.20 0.99 -5.99
N GLY A 114 21.46 1.28 -4.71
CA GLY A 114 22.06 2.53 -4.26
C GLY A 114 23.52 2.34 -3.79
N ALA A 115 24.06 3.36 -3.16
CA ALA A 115 25.33 3.30 -2.48
C ALA A 115 25.34 2.17 -1.43
N ALA A 116 26.54 1.66 -1.09
CA ALA A 116 26.72 0.57 -0.12
C ALA A 116 26.02 -0.75 -0.45
N ALA A 117 25.87 -1.09 -1.73
CA ALA A 117 25.24 -2.34 -2.21
C ALA A 117 23.80 -2.53 -1.70
N THR A 118 23.12 -1.47 -1.31
CA THR A 118 21.73 -1.49 -0.89
C THR A 118 20.87 -1.96 -2.08
N ARG A 119 20.12 -3.03 -1.88
CA ARG A 119 19.25 -3.59 -2.92
C ARG A 119 17.79 -3.43 -2.51
N TRP A 120 17.04 -2.74 -3.35
CA TRP A 120 15.61 -2.57 -3.23
C TRP A 120 14.92 -3.41 -4.31
N GLN A 121 13.78 -3.98 -4.00
CA GLN A 121 12.94 -4.70 -4.95
C GLN A 121 11.64 -3.95 -5.16
N ARG A 122 11.24 -3.75 -6.41
CA ARG A 122 10.01 -3.07 -6.76
C ARG A 122 8.81 -3.90 -6.34
N LEU A 123 7.82 -3.22 -5.77
CA LEU A 123 6.55 -3.82 -5.43
C LEU A 123 5.60 -3.76 -6.63
N PRO A 124 4.85 -4.82 -6.91
CA PRO A 124 3.82 -4.78 -7.93
C PRO A 124 2.71 -3.81 -7.54
N LYS A 125 2.21 -3.03 -8.50
CA LYS A 125 0.95 -2.31 -8.33
C LYS A 125 -0.20 -3.30 -8.50
N VAL A 126 -1.14 -3.27 -7.56
CA VAL A 126 -2.27 -4.20 -7.52
C VAL A 126 -3.57 -3.42 -7.37
N ASN A 127 -4.05 -2.85 -8.47
CA ASN A 127 -5.31 -2.11 -8.50
C ASN A 127 -6.44 -3.04 -8.93
N ALA A 128 -7.54 -3.05 -8.19
CA ALA A 128 -8.71 -3.90 -8.44
C ALA A 128 -8.40 -5.41 -8.56
N LEU A 129 -7.26 -5.86 -8.04
CA LEU A 129 -6.92 -7.28 -7.98
C LEU A 129 -7.84 -7.99 -7.00
N GLN A 130 -8.36 -9.14 -7.40
CA GLN A 130 -9.10 -10.03 -6.51
C GLN A 130 -8.13 -11.08 -5.92
N LEU A 131 -7.95 -11.02 -4.61
CA LEU A 131 -7.17 -12.00 -3.87
C LEU A 131 -8.03 -13.22 -3.54
N HIS A 132 -7.40 -14.37 -3.33
CA HIS A 132 -8.07 -15.53 -2.74
C HIS A 132 -7.13 -16.31 -1.82
N GLY A 133 -7.69 -16.84 -0.75
CA GLY A 133 -6.97 -17.64 0.24
C GLY A 133 -6.98 -17.05 1.64
N THR A 134 -6.61 -17.87 2.60
CA THR A 134 -6.52 -17.50 4.02
C THR A 134 -5.10 -17.12 4.38
N TYR A 135 -4.92 -15.94 4.92
CA TYR A 135 -3.62 -15.40 5.34
C TYR A 135 -3.59 -15.23 6.85
N VAL A 136 -2.50 -15.67 7.46
CA VAL A 136 -2.29 -15.61 8.92
C VAL A 136 -1.07 -14.75 9.24
N ILE A 137 -1.09 -14.05 10.36
CA ILE A 137 0.09 -13.31 10.84
C ILE A 137 1.23 -14.31 11.07
N ALA A 138 2.39 -14.02 10.47
CA ALA A 138 3.56 -14.90 10.49
C ALA A 138 4.19 -15.08 11.87
N ALA A 139 3.98 -14.18 12.84
CA ALA A 139 4.50 -14.31 14.21
C ALA A 139 3.87 -13.32 15.20
N GLY A 140 3.81 -13.70 16.47
CA GLY A 140 3.72 -12.78 17.60
C GLY A 140 2.34 -12.44 18.13
N THR A 141 1.34 -13.29 17.96
CA THR A 141 0.04 -13.16 18.60
C THR A 141 -0.30 -14.41 19.41
N ALA A 142 -0.89 -14.23 20.61
CA ALA A 142 -1.38 -15.36 21.43
C ALA A 142 -2.55 -16.08 20.76
N GLU A 143 -3.36 -15.34 20.00
CA GLU A 143 -4.45 -15.85 19.19
C GLU A 143 -4.13 -15.70 17.70
N PRO A 144 -4.57 -16.66 16.85
CA PRO A 144 -4.35 -16.58 15.42
C PRO A 144 -5.14 -15.41 14.83
N VAL A 145 -4.44 -14.40 14.31
CA VAL A 145 -5.04 -13.32 13.53
C VAL A 145 -4.95 -13.68 12.07
N TRP A 146 -6.08 -13.71 11.40
CA TRP A 146 -6.15 -14.13 10.02
C TRP A 146 -7.18 -13.32 9.23
N ILE A 147 -7.02 -13.34 7.92
CA ILE A 147 -7.98 -12.83 6.95
C ILE A 147 -8.09 -13.81 5.79
N GLU A 148 -9.29 -14.09 5.38
CA GLU A 148 -9.61 -14.85 4.19
C GLU A 148 -10.17 -13.92 3.12
N PHE A 149 -9.64 -14.01 1.91
CA PHE A 149 -10.12 -13.29 0.75
C PHE A 149 -10.82 -14.27 -0.19
N GLY A 150 -12.04 -13.91 -0.60
CA GLY A 150 -12.77 -14.58 -1.65
C GLY A 150 -12.48 -13.97 -3.03
N SER A 151 -12.53 -14.81 -4.08
CA SER A 151 -12.30 -14.37 -5.47
C SER A 151 -13.39 -13.44 -6.02
N ASP A 152 -14.44 -13.20 -5.27
CA ASP A 152 -15.58 -12.32 -5.55
C ASP A 152 -15.44 -10.95 -4.85
N ALA A 153 -14.24 -10.59 -4.41
CA ALA A 153 -13.95 -9.40 -3.63
C ALA A 153 -14.62 -9.38 -2.23
N THR A 154 -14.99 -10.54 -1.70
CA THR A 154 -15.42 -10.69 -0.32
C THR A 154 -14.24 -10.99 0.61
N PHE A 155 -14.40 -10.71 1.90
CA PHE A 155 -13.45 -11.12 2.92
C PHE A 155 -14.17 -11.57 4.19
N TRP A 156 -13.41 -12.34 4.99
CA TRP A 156 -13.72 -12.61 6.39
C TRP A 156 -12.43 -12.49 7.20
N ASP A 157 -12.47 -11.80 8.35
CA ASP A 157 -11.28 -11.63 9.17
C ASP A 157 -11.54 -11.88 10.65
N GLN A 158 -10.46 -12.12 11.39
CA GLN A 158 -10.44 -12.18 12.83
C GLN A 158 -9.39 -11.21 13.37
N GLY A 159 -9.85 -10.01 13.70
CA GLY A 159 -9.08 -9.01 14.41
C GLY A 159 -7.96 -8.32 13.64
N VAL A 160 -7.97 -8.34 12.28
CA VAL A 160 -6.90 -7.74 11.46
C VAL A 160 -6.72 -6.26 11.75
N ILE A 161 -7.81 -5.48 11.89
CA ILE A 161 -7.72 -4.05 12.16
C ILE A 161 -7.03 -3.78 13.50
N ARG A 162 -7.40 -4.51 14.55
CA ARG A 162 -6.83 -4.31 15.89
C ARG A 162 -5.36 -4.72 15.96
N HIS A 163 -5.01 -5.86 15.36
CA HIS A 163 -3.70 -6.47 15.54
C HIS A 163 -2.68 -6.10 14.45
N ALA A 164 -3.10 -5.92 13.20
CA ALA A 164 -2.20 -5.54 12.13
C ALA A 164 -2.01 -4.02 12.04
N ALA A 165 -3.11 -3.26 12.06
CA ALA A 165 -3.06 -1.82 12.01
C ALA A 165 -2.83 -1.18 13.39
N ASN A 166 -2.84 -1.97 14.47
CA ASN A 166 -2.70 -1.51 15.86
C ASN A 166 -3.68 -0.38 16.21
N ARG A 167 -4.92 -0.50 15.72
CA ARG A 167 -5.97 0.49 15.90
C ARG A 167 -7.10 -0.08 16.73
N GLU A 168 -7.37 0.54 17.87
CA GLU A 168 -8.56 0.24 18.67
C GLU A 168 -9.80 0.98 18.16
N ARG A 169 -9.59 2.09 17.45
CA ARG A 169 -10.65 2.91 16.87
C ARG A 169 -10.32 3.28 15.42
N LEU A 170 -11.36 3.39 14.62
CA LEU A 170 -11.33 3.90 13.25
C LEU A 170 -11.50 5.44 13.25
N GLU A 171 -11.40 6.04 12.07
CA GLU A 171 -11.72 7.45 11.89
C GLU A 171 -13.15 7.74 12.41
N GLY A 172 -13.35 8.91 13.02
CA GLY A 172 -14.62 9.25 13.69
C GLY A 172 -14.80 8.62 15.06
N GLY A 173 -13.77 7.94 15.62
CA GLY A 173 -13.81 7.37 16.98
C GLY A 173 -14.61 6.08 17.12
N VAL A 174 -15.05 5.49 16.01
CA VAL A 174 -15.79 4.22 16.01
C VAL A 174 -14.87 3.08 16.46
N PRO A 175 -15.29 2.18 17.37
CA PRO A 175 -14.50 1.02 17.76
C PRO A 175 -14.11 0.17 16.54
N ALA A 176 -12.85 -0.27 16.49
CA ALA A 176 -12.39 -1.17 15.44
C ALA A 176 -13.10 -2.53 15.56
N PRO A 177 -13.56 -3.11 14.44
CA PRO A 177 -14.15 -4.44 14.45
C PRO A 177 -13.21 -5.47 15.07
N GLN A 178 -13.76 -6.38 15.85
CA GLN A 178 -13.02 -7.53 16.39
C GLN A 178 -12.83 -8.64 15.35
N GLY A 179 -13.60 -8.58 14.28
CA GLY A 179 -13.63 -9.50 13.16
C GLY A 179 -14.96 -9.35 12.42
N GLY A 180 -15.10 -10.05 11.32
CA GLY A 180 -16.31 -10.08 10.52
C GLY A 180 -16.04 -10.19 9.03
N GLY A 181 -17.10 -10.17 8.24
CA GLY A 181 -17.04 -10.26 6.79
C GLY A 181 -17.57 -9.02 6.10
N GLY A 182 -17.28 -8.91 4.82
CA GLY A 182 -17.70 -7.81 3.97
C GLY A 182 -17.08 -7.87 2.60
N THR A 183 -16.89 -6.72 1.97
CA THR A 183 -16.22 -6.57 0.69
C THR A 183 -14.92 -5.80 0.83
N TYR A 184 -13.97 -6.04 -0.06
CA TYR A 184 -12.71 -5.32 -0.06
C TYR A 184 -12.38 -4.70 -1.41
N LEU A 185 -11.54 -3.67 -1.39
CA LEU A 185 -10.97 -3.03 -2.56
C LEU A 185 -9.47 -2.86 -2.38
N LEU A 186 -8.70 -3.20 -3.43
CA LEU A 186 -7.27 -2.91 -3.51
C LEU A 186 -7.02 -1.76 -4.48
N GLY A 187 -6.21 -0.80 -4.07
CA GLY A 187 -5.80 0.30 -4.93
C GLY A 187 -4.61 1.05 -4.36
N ASP A 188 -3.63 1.36 -5.21
CA ASP A 188 -2.46 2.19 -4.88
C ASP A 188 -1.77 1.86 -3.55
N TYR A 189 -1.50 0.58 -3.32
CA TYR A 189 -0.92 0.05 -2.08
C TYR A 189 -1.80 0.24 -0.83
N THR A 190 -3.09 0.27 -1.03
CA THR A 190 -4.09 0.30 0.04
C THR A 190 -5.04 -0.88 -0.04
N LEU A 191 -5.48 -1.34 1.11
CA LEU A 191 -6.60 -2.27 1.28
C LEU A 191 -7.70 -1.53 2.04
N THR A 192 -8.88 -1.43 1.42
CA THR A 192 -10.09 -0.96 2.09
C THR A 192 -10.99 -2.14 2.37
N LEU A 193 -11.32 -2.35 3.63
CA LEU A 193 -12.27 -3.37 4.11
C LEU A 193 -13.59 -2.68 4.45
N SER A 194 -14.67 -3.03 3.77
CA SER A 194 -16.03 -2.54 4.05
C SER A 194 -16.81 -3.65 4.75
N TYR A 195 -16.95 -3.56 6.06
CA TYR A 195 -17.64 -4.56 6.88
C TYR A 195 -19.14 -4.52 6.64
N ALA A 196 -19.80 -5.68 6.62
CA ALA A 196 -21.24 -5.78 6.48
C ALA A 196 -21.95 -5.10 7.66
N GLY A 197 -22.73 -4.04 7.37
CA GLY A 197 -23.44 -3.26 8.38
C GLY A 197 -22.53 -2.43 9.32
N GLY A 198 -21.26 -2.25 8.96
CA GLY A 198 -20.25 -1.58 9.77
C GLY A 198 -19.46 -0.50 9.02
N PRO A 199 -18.45 0.06 9.68
CA PRO A 199 -17.56 1.06 9.10
C PRO A 199 -16.60 0.43 8.08
N ALA A 200 -16.09 1.27 7.18
CA ALA A 200 -14.94 0.91 6.35
C ALA A 200 -13.61 1.20 7.07
N ALA A 201 -12.61 0.39 6.79
CA ALA A 201 -11.27 0.56 7.29
C ALA A 201 -10.25 0.48 6.15
N THR A 202 -9.41 1.51 6.02
CA THR A 202 -8.34 1.55 5.02
C THR A 202 -7.00 1.38 5.69
N MET A 203 -6.12 0.57 5.09
CA MET A 203 -4.77 0.31 5.60
C MET A 203 -3.77 0.12 4.47
N PHE A 204 -2.49 0.28 4.80
CA PHE A 204 -1.40 -0.06 3.89
C PHE A 204 -1.44 -1.54 3.52
N PHE A 205 -1.22 -1.81 2.24
CA PHE A 205 -1.17 -3.16 1.66
C PHE A 205 -0.05 -3.26 0.63
N CYS A 206 0.69 -4.36 0.65
CA CYS A 206 1.52 -4.73 -0.49
C CYS A 206 1.72 -6.24 -0.59
N ILE A 207 1.92 -6.72 -1.82
CA ILE A 207 2.40 -8.07 -2.11
C ILE A 207 3.92 -8.03 -2.16
N LEU A 208 4.59 -8.93 -1.43
CA LEU A 208 6.04 -8.99 -1.44
C LEU A 208 6.57 -9.50 -2.79
N PRO A 209 7.78 -9.04 -3.22
CA PRO A 209 8.37 -9.43 -4.50
C PRO A 209 8.56 -10.94 -4.62
N GLY A 210 8.48 -11.44 -5.86
CA GLY A 210 8.66 -12.85 -6.19
C GLY A 210 7.38 -13.68 -6.12
N ALA A 211 6.21 -13.06 -5.94
CA ALA A 211 4.93 -13.75 -6.11
C ALA A 211 4.77 -14.16 -7.59
N LYS A 212 4.57 -15.46 -7.82
CA LYS A 212 4.28 -16.00 -9.16
C LYS A 212 2.83 -15.79 -9.57
N ASP A 213 1.95 -15.80 -8.58
CA ASP A 213 0.52 -15.52 -8.71
C ASP A 213 0.17 -14.36 -7.79
N LEU A 214 -0.24 -13.23 -8.37
CA LEU A 214 -0.62 -12.04 -7.61
C LEU A 214 -1.98 -12.18 -6.95
N ALA A 215 -2.88 -13.01 -7.48
CA ALA A 215 -4.17 -13.28 -6.87
C ALA A 215 -4.06 -14.19 -5.64
N ARG A 216 -2.99 -15.00 -5.58
CA ARG A 216 -2.71 -15.89 -4.44
C ARG A 216 -1.25 -15.82 -4.00
N PRO A 217 -0.77 -14.65 -3.58
CA PRO A 217 0.62 -14.49 -3.18
C PRO A 217 0.91 -15.28 -1.90
N LYS A 218 2.11 -15.85 -1.79
CA LYS A 218 2.51 -16.57 -0.57
C LYS A 218 2.63 -15.66 0.64
N ARG A 219 2.96 -14.39 0.42
CA ARG A 219 3.22 -13.40 1.47
C ARG A 219 2.72 -12.03 1.07
N LEU A 220 2.08 -11.34 2.01
CA LEU A 220 1.65 -9.96 1.87
C LEU A 220 1.89 -9.19 3.16
N VAL A 221 1.93 -7.88 3.08
CA VAL A 221 2.02 -7.00 4.24
C VAL A 221 0.71 -6.24 4.37
N LEU A 222 0.11 -6.30 5.55
CA LEU A 222 -1.02 -5.48 5.94
C LEU A 222 -0.56 -4.55 7.06
N SER A 223 -0.66 -3.25 6.84
CA SER A 223 -0.12 -2.22 7.73
C SER A 223 1.37 -2.47 8.02
N THR A 224 1.75 -2.94 9.19
CA THR A 224 3.14 -3.20 9.58
C THR A 224 3.45 -4.70 9.77
N ARG A 225 2.51 -5.58 9.41
CA ARG A 225 2.59 -7.01 9.68
C ARG A 225 2.71 -7.85 8.42
N LEU A 226 3.57 -8.85 8.50
CA LEU A 226 3.68 -9.90 7.50
C LEU A 226 2.59 -10.93 7.72
N PHE A 227 1.88 -11.24 6.65
CA PHE A 227 0.91 -12.33 6.58
C PHE A 227 1.39 -13.38 5.59
N GLU A 228 1.22 -14.64 5.95
CA GLU A 228 1.57 -15.77 5.10
C GLU A 228 0.33 -16.58 4.74
N LEU A 229 0.30 -17.04 3.49
CA LEU A 229 -0.78 -17.90 2.98
C LEU A 229 -0.78 -19.22 3.77
N ARG A 230 -1.92 -19.53 4.38
CA ARG A 230 -2.15 -20.82 5.05
C ARG A 230 -2.25 -21.91 3.99
N GLN A 231 -1.46 -22.96 4.16
CA GLN A 231 -1.48 -24.15 3.30
C GLN A 231 -2.62 -25.11 3.72
#